data_6e4419b0c36f2c9a7cb8c6580563d566
#
_entry.id   6e4419b0c36f2c9a7cb8c6580563d566
#
_cell.length_a   1.000
_cell.length_b   1.000
_cell.length_c   1.000
_cell.angle_alpha   90.00
_cell.angle_beta   90.00
_cell.angle_gamma   90.00
#
_symmetry.space_group_name_H-M   'P 1'
#
loop_
_entity.id
_entity.type
_entity.pdbx_description
1 polymer ?
#
loop_
_entity_poly.entity_id
_entity_poly.type
_entity_poly.pdbx_seq_one_letter_code
_entity_poly.pdbx_strand_id
1 'polypeptide(L)'
;MTTDNKKDALKDYVEVNQRVIEFWAKYPNGRIHTEIVSWQDGVVIMKAECYRDVNDTIPFAVGHAYERENSTFINKTSALENCETSCVGRAIGLSGISAKRSIASREEVANAIHQQEEIKKQERSPKVDPAIKAKYNILNGSPDGFDEFMQKMIGKGYTNQAIAEYLTKKVAEKKEQKADE
;
A
#
# COMPACT_ATOMS: atom_id res chain seq x y z
N MET A 1 11.30 -10.75 6.95
CA MET A 1 10.95 -10.71 8.39
C MET A 1 9.98 -11.85 8.64
N THR A 2 10.24 -12.68 9.64
CA THR A 2 9.34 -13.74 10.08
C THR A 2 8.10 -13.14 10.74
N THR A 3 6.98 -13.86 10.75
CA THR A 3 5.69 -13.42 11.33
C THR A 3 5.80 -13.02 12.81
N ASP A 4 6.72 -13.60 13.55
CA ASP A 4 6.98 -13.27 14.97
C ASP A 4 7.62 -11.90 15.16
N ASN A 5 8.56 -11.51 14.27
CA ASN A 5 9.18 -10.17 14.33
C ASN A 5 8.18 -9.03 14.03
N LYS A 6 7.12 -9.30 13.24
CA LYS A 6 6.07 -8.31 12.97
C LYS A 6 5.14 -8.10 14.16
N LYS A 7 4.80 -9.17 14.88
CA LYS A 7 3.97 -9.09 16.10
C LYS A 7 4.67 -8.32 17.20
N ASP A 8 5.98 -8.50 17.36
CA ASP A 8 6.78 -7.78 18.36
C ASP A 8 6.89 -6.29 18.05
N ALA A 9 7.05 -5.91 16.79
CA ALA A 9 7.12 -4.50 16.39
C ALA A 9 5.81 -3.71 16.64
N LEU A 10 4.68 -4.39 16.79
CA LEU A 10 3.36 -3.79 16.99
C LEU A 10 2.88 -3.81 18.45
N LYS A 11 3.62 -4.42 19.36
CA LYS A 11 3.21 -4.55 20.79
C LYS A 11 3.09 -3.22 21.52
N ASP A 12 3.87 -2.23 21.10
CA ASP A 12 3.90 -0.91 21.75
C ASP A 12 2.86 0.06 21.18
N TYR A 13 2.11 -0.35 20.15
CA TYR A 13 1.11 0.49 19.52
C TYR A 13 -0.30 0.15 20.03
N VAL A 14 -1.08 1.20 20.32
CA VAL A 14 -2.47 1.07 20.80
C VAL A 14 -3.41 0.98 19.62
N GLU A 15 -4.35 0.04 19.66
CA GLU A 15 -5.40 -0.10 18.68
C GLU A 15 -6.38 1.07 18.73
N VAL A 16 -6.97 1.43 17.58
CA VAL A 16 -7.90 2.57 17.50
C VAL A 16 -9.13 2.35 18.35
N ASN A 17 -9.67 1.13 18.41
CA ASN A 17 -10.81 0.79 19.26
C ASN A 17 -10.55 1.11 20.73
N GLN A 18 -9.36 0.81 21.24
CA GLN A 18 -8.97 1.13 22.61
C GLN A 18 -8.91 2.64 22.84
N ARG A 19 -8.37 3.41 21.88
CA ARG A 19 -8.36 4.87 21.93
C ARG A 19 -9.77 5.46 21.98
N VAL A 20 -10.68 4.91 21.19
CA VAL A 20 -12.10 5.33 21.15
C VAL A 20 -12.76 5.08 22.51
N ILE A 21 -12.54 3.91 23.12
CA ILE A 21 -13.05 3.60 24.46
C ILE A 21 -12.51 4.60 25.50
N GLU A 22 -11.21 4.87 25.47
CA GLU A 22 -10.59 5.83 26.41
C GLU A 22 -11.06 7.26 26.18
N PHE A 23 -11.33 7.65 24.92
CA PHE A 23 -11.89 8.94 24.58
C PHE A 23 -13.28 9.14 25.22
N TRP A 24 -14.20 8.19 25.03
CA TRP A 24 -15.55 8.27 25.58
C TRP A 24 -15.57 8.14 27.10
N ALA A 25 -14.66 7.37 27.68
CA ALA A 25 -14.52 7.32 29.15
C ALA A 25 -14.07 8.66 29.72
N LYS A 26 -13.20 9.40 29.01
CA LYS A 26 -12.68 10.70 29.45
C LYS A 26 -13.62 11.87 29.13
N TYR A 27 -14.32 11.81 28.01
CA TYR A 27 -15.21 12.84 27.50
C TYR A 27 -16.58 12.25 27.14
N PRO A 28 -17.42 11.92 28.17
CA PRO A 28 -18.73 11.26 27.93
C PRO A 28 -19.71 12.13 27.13
N ASN A 29 -19.55 13.46 27.19
CA ASN A 29 -20.33 14.43 26.40
C ASN A 29 -19.56 14.93 25.17
N GLY A 30 -18.43 14.31 24.83
CA GLY A 30 -17.61 14.71 23.71
C GLY A 30 -18.25 14.43 22.35
N ARG A 31 -17.51 14.77 21.31
CA ARG A 31 -17.88 14.48 19.92
C ARG A 31 -16.63 14.11 19.12
N ILE A 32 -16.77 13.11 18.28
CA ILE A 32 -15.82 12.82 17.21
C ILE A 32 -16.57 13.08 15.90
N HIS A 33 -16.00 13.93 15.05
CA HIS A 33 -16.55 14.26 13.74
C HIS A 33 -15.54 13.89 12.66
N THR A 34 -16.00 13.18 11.63
CA THR A 34 -15.19 12.79 10.48
C THR A 34 -15.72 13.47 9.21
N GLU A 35 -14.81 13.77 8.28
CA GLU A 35 -15.13 14.44 7.02
C GLU A 35 -14.22 13.91 5.92
N ILE A 36 -14.79 13.63 4.74
CA ILE A 36 -14.02 13.36 3.53
C ILE A 36 -13.54 14.71 2.99
N VAL A 37 -12.23 14.94 3.06
CA VAL A 37 -11.60 16.16 2.54
C VAL A 37 -11.48 16.09 1.03
N SER A 38 -11.14 14.93 0.49
CA SER A 38 -10.99 14.68 -0.94
C SER A 38 -11.10 13.20 -1.24
N TRP A 39 -11.66 12.87 -2.39
CA TRP A 39 -11.61 11.52 -2.97
C TRP A 39 -11.43 11.64 -4.48
N GLN A 40 -10.19 11.54 -4.94
CA GLN A 40 -9.82 11.72 -6.35
C GLN A 40 -8.73 10.74 -6.74
N ASP A 41 -8.75 10.26 -7.97
CA ASP A 41 -7.75 9.35 -8.54
C ASP A 41 -7.48 8.10 -7.69
N GLY A 42 -8.54 7.58 -7.04
CA GLY A 42 -8.47 6.42 -6.16
C GLY A 42 -7.74 6.70 -4.83
N VAL A 43 -7.60 7.98 -4.45
CA VAL A 43 -7.06 8.38 -3.15
C VAL A 43 -8.15 9.07 -2.36
N VAL A 44 -8.47 8.52 -1.18
CA VAL A 44 -9.35 9.14 -0.19
C VAL A 44 -8.51 9.82 0.88
N ILE A 45 -8.85 11.05 1.20
CA ILE A 45 -8.26 11.84 2.30
C ILE A 45 -9.37 12.18 3.27
N MET A 46 -9.19 11.85 4.54
CA MET A 46 -10.13 12.13 5.60
C MET A 46 -9.52 12.96 6.73
N LYS A 47 -10.39 13.70 7.38
CA LYS A 47 -10.10 14.47 8.60
C LYS A 47 -11.00 13.96 9.72
N ALA A 48 -10.45 13.86 10.93
CA ALA A 48 -11.21 13.64 12.16
C ALA A 48 -10.94 14.75 13.16
N GLU A 49 -11.98 15.21 13.82
CA GLU A 49 -11.97 16.28 14.81
C GLU A 49 -12.53 15.77 16.13
N CYS A 50 -11.81 16.02 17.22
CA CYS A 50 -12.23 15.65 18.57
C CYS A 50 -12.64 16.88 19.37
N TYR A 51 -13.78 16.80 20.05
CA TYR A 51 -14.35 17.83 20.91
C TYR A 51 -14.57 17.27 22.31
N ARG A 52 -14.27 18.06 23.36
CA ARG A 52 -14.46 17.64 24.75
C ARG A 52 -15.92 17.63 25.17
N ASP A 53 -16.70 18.52 24.56
CA ASP A 53 -18.16 18.63 24.73
C ASP A 53 -18.82 18.76 23.37
N VAL A 54 -20.06 18.29 23.26
CA VAL A 54 -20.86 18.36 22.01
C VAL A 54 -21.13 19.80 21.56
N ASN A 55 -21.12 20.76 22.48
CA ASN A 55 -21.33 22.18 22.23
C ASN A 55 -20.05 22.93 21.86
N ASP A 56 -18.88 22.30 21.96
CA ASP A 56 -17.63 22.92 21.54
C ASP A 56 -17.68 23.24 20.03
N THR A 57 -17.28 24.45 19.67
CA THR A 57 -17.19 24.90 18.27
C THR A 57 -15.80 24.73 17.68
N ILE A 58 -14.79 24.60 18.54
CA ILE A 58 -13.40 24.46 18.15
C ILE A 58 -12.93 23.08 18.59
N PRO A 59 -12.44 22.23 17.65
CA PRO A 59 -11.87 20.95 18.01
C PRO A 59 -10.59 21.15 18.81
N PHE A 60 -10.38 20.34 19.85
CA PHE A 60 -9.14 20.39 20.61
C PHE A 60 -8.05 19.48 20.06
N ALA A 61 -8.39 18.58 19.14
CA ALA A 61 -7.45 17.76 18.39
C ALA A 61 -8.00 17.44 17.00
N VAL A 62 -7.12 17.43 16.00
CA VAL A 62 -7.46 17.13 14.59
C VAL A 62 -6.45 16.11 14.05
N GLY A 63 -6.92 15.08 13.40
CA GLY A 63 -6.12 14.09 12.72
C GLY A 63 -6.48 13.98 11.24
N HIS A 64 -5.50 13.72 10.39
CA HIS A 64 -5.69 13.47 8.97
C HIS A 64 -5.09 12.11 8.62
N ALA A 65 -5.73 11.42 7.70
CA ALA A 65 -5.22 10.22 7.08
C ALA A 65 -5.52 10.22 5.58
N TYR A 66 -4.81 9.41 4.84
CA TYR A 66 -5.14 9.10 3.45
C TYR A 66 -4.96 7.61 3.21
N GLU A 67 -5.77 7.07 2.31
CA GLU A 67 -5.63 5.72 1.79
C GLU A 67 -5.79 5.73 0.27
N ARG A 68 -5.12 4.77 -0.37
CA ARG A 68 -5.24 4.55 -1.81
C ARG A 68 -6.00 3.27 -2.07
N GLU A 69 -7.03 3.34 -2.89
CA GLU A 69 -7.75 2.15 -3.39
C GLU A 69 -6.77 1.15 -4.02
N ASN A 70 -7.03 -0.12 -3.85
CA ASN A 70 -6.22 -1.21 -4.37
C ASN A 70 -4.75 -1.28 -3.89
N SER A 71 -4.32 -0.42 -2.97
CA SER A 71 -2.94 -0.42 -2.44
C SER A 71 -2.66 -1.61 -1.51
N THR A 72 -3.69 -2.13 -0.86
CA THR A 72 -3.63 -3.30 0.03
C THR A 72 -4.82 -4.21 -0.21
N PHE A 73 -4.81 -5.43 0.35
CA PHE A 73 -5.97 -6.32 0.27
C PHE A 73 -7.22 -5.68 0.90
N ILE A 74 -7.08 -4.97 2.03
CA ILE A 74 -8.17 -4.27 2.70
C ILE A 74 -8.67 -3.11 1.84
N ASN A 75 -7.77 -2.31 1.26
CA ASN A 75 -8.12 -1.13 0.47
C ASN A 75 -8.73 -1.45 -0.91
N LYS A 76 -8.82 -2.74 -1.29
CA LYS A 76 -9.59 -3.15 -2.47
C LYS A 76 -11.09 -2.94 -2.31
N THR A 77 -11.59 -3.05 -1.08
CA THR A 77 -13.03 -2.99 -0.78
C THR A 77 -13.39 -1.98 0.30
N SER A 78 -12.43 -1.54 1.11
CA SER A 78 -12.67 -0.79 2.35
C SER A 78 -11.65 0.33 2.55
N ALA A 79 -11.28 1.04 1.48
CA ALA A 79 -10.32 2.14 1.56
C ALA A 79 -10.86 3.31 2.39
N LEU A 80 -12.16 3.61 2.28
CA LEU A 80 -12.80 4.68 3.04
C LEU A 80 -12.82 4.37 4.54
N GLU A 81 -13.32 3.20 4.91
CA GLU A 81 -13.44 2.77 6.31
C GLU A 81 -12.07 2.67 6.99
N ASN A 82 -11.07 2.20 6.23
CA ASN A 82 -9.69 2.14 6.72
C ASN A 82 -9.11 3.55 6.94
N CYS A 83 -9.36 4.48 6.02
CA CYS A 83 -8.95 5.87 6.13
C CYS A 83 -9.63 6.56 7.32
N GLU A 84 -10.93 6.33 7.52
CA GLU A 84 -11.69 6.87 8.65
C GLU A 84 -11.14 6.36 9.98
N THR A 85 -10.89 5.06 10.09
CA THR A 85 -10.29 4.46 11.30
C THR A 85 -8.93 5.09 11.60
N SER A 86 -8.09 5.26 10.58
CA SER A 86 -6.76 5.86 10.72
C SER A 86 -6.84 7.32 11.17
N CYS A 87 -7.70 8.15 10.57
CA CYS A 87 -7.80 9.57 10.97
C CYS A 87 -8.38 9.74 12.38
N VAL A 88 -9.36 8.93 12.79
CA VAL A 88 -9.91 8.92 14.15
C VAL A 88 -8.84 8.52 15.16
N GLY A 89 -8.13 7.43 14.91
CA GLY A 89 -7.06 6.97 15.78
C GLY A 89 -5.96 8.02 15.98
N ARG A 90 -5.64 8.75 14.91
CA ARG A 90 -4.65 9.83 14.92
C ARG A 90 -5.14 11.06 15.68
N ALA A 91 -6.40 11.50 15.47
CA ALA A 91 -6.99 12.64 16.19
C ALA A 91 -7.01 12.38 17.70
N ILE A 92 -7.45 11.19 18.13
CA ILE A 92 -7.47 10.81 19.54
C ILE A 92 -6.04 10.72 20.10
N GLY A 93 -5.08 10.17 19.37
CA GLY A 93 -3.68 10.16 19.78
C GLY A 93 -3.10 11.56 20.01
N LEU A 94 -3.39 12.51 19.09
CA LEU A 94 -2.99 13.92 19.21
C LEU A 94 -3.68 14.65 20.39
N SER A 95 -4.83 14.17 20.85
CA SER A 95 -5.49 14.67 22.05
C SER A 95 -4.78 14.32 23.37
N GLY A 96 -3.72 13.52 23.28
CA GLY A 96 -2.97 13.03 24.42
C GLY A 96 -3.50 11.72 25.03
N ILE A 97 -4.58 11.15 24.47
CA ILE A 97 -5.10 9.85 24.90
C ILE A 97 -4.20 8.74 24.31
N SER A 98 -3.74 7.84 25.19
CA SER A 98 -2.79 6.76 24.84
C SER A 98 -1.47 7.24 24.19
N ALA A 99 -1.16 8.54 24.24
CA ALA A 99 0.02 9.13 23.60
C ALA A 99 1.36 8.73 24.29
N LYS A 100 1.32 8.15 25.48
CA LYS A 100 2.54 7.70 26.19
C LYS A 100 3.35 6.64 25.44
N ARG A 101 2.71 5.92 24.50
CA ARG A 101 3.35 4.86 23.71
C ARG A 101 3.66 5.35 22.30
N SER A 102 2.67 5.87 21.56
CA SER A 102 2.82 6.38 20.21
C SER A 102 1.60 7.23 19.80
N ILE A 103 1.82 8.24 18.94
CA ILE A 103 0.73 8.95 18.27
C ILE A 103 0.15 8.08 17.16
N ALA A 104 1.00 7.39 16.39
CA ALA A 104 0.53 6.44 15.40
C ALA A 104 -0.22 5.28 16.05
N SER A 105 -1.32 4.83 15.45
CA SER A 105 -2.05 3.65 15.89
C SER A 105 -1.36 2.37 15.39
N ARG A 106 -1.76 1.25 15.95
CA ARG A 106 -1.27 -0.06 15.52
C ARG A 106 -1.62 -0.32 14.05
N GLU A 107 -2.79 0.07 13.63
CA GLU A 107 -3.30 -0.06 12.27
C GLU A 107 -2.47 0.79 11.29
N GLU A 108 -2.18 2.05 11.64
CA GLU A 108 -1.33 2.93 10.81
C GLU A 108 0.06 2.34 10.59
N VAL A 109 0.68 1.81 11.65
CA VAL A 109 2.02 1.21 11.56
C VAL A 109 2.00 -0.08 10.76
N ALA A 110 0.98 -0.92 10.94
CA ALA A 110 0.81 -2.15 10.16
C ALA A 110 0.67 -1.85 8.66
N ASN A 111 -0.15 -0.84 8.30
CA ASN A 111 -0.32 -0.39 6.93
C ASN A 111 0.99 0.17 6.34
N ALA A 112 1.72 0.98 7.10
CA ALA A 112 3.00 1.53 6.65
C ALA A 112 4.04 0.44 6.39
N ILE A 113 4.14 -0.57 7.26
CA ILE A 113 5.02 -1.73 7.07
C ILE A 113 4.64 -2.48 5.78
N HIS A 114 3.35 -2.73 5.56
CA HIS A 114 2.88 -3.42 4.35
C HIS A 114 3.22 -2.63 3.09
N GLN A 115 2.96 -1.32 3.06
CA GLN A 115 3.29 -0.46 1.92
C GLN A 115 4.79 -0.47 1.62
N GLN A 116 5.64 -0.40 2.64
CA GLN A 116 7.10 -0.49 2.47
C GLN A 116 7.54 -1.84 1.91
N GLU A 117 6.89 -2.94 2.30
CA GLU A 117 7.19 -4.26 1.75
C GLU A 117 6.80 -4.37 0.27
N GLU A 118 5.67 -3.80 -0.13
CA GLU A 118 5.24 -3.78 -1.53
C GLU A 118 6.18 -2.92 -2.40
N ILE A 119 6.60 -1.76 -1.90
CA ILE A 119 7.59 -0.93 -2.59
C ILE A 119 8.90 -1.72 -2.79
N LYS A 120 9.40 -2.38 -1.75
CA LYS A 120 10.60 -3.21 -1.84
C LYS A 120 10.47 -4.38 -2.81
N LYS A 121 9.27 -4.97 -2.93
CA LYS A 121 9.01 -6.02 -3.93
C LYS A 121 9.06 -5.44 -5.34
N GLN A 122 8.45 -4.27 -5.56
CA GLN A 122 8.47 -3.59 -6.87
C GLN A 122 9.89 -3.17 -7.26
N GLU A 123 10.69 -2.67 -6.32
CA GLU A 123 12.09 -2.31 -6.56
C GLU A 123 12.98 -3.52 -6.86
N ARG A 124 12.69 -4.67 -6.26
CA ARG A 124 13.39 -5.94 -6.51
C ARG A 124 12.94 -6.63 -7.79
N SER A 125 11.76 -6.28 -8.31
CA SER A 125 11.33 -6.77 -9.61
C SER A 125 12.25 -6.18 -10.68
N PRO A 126 12.96 -6.99 -11.45
CA PRO A 126 13.86 -6.46 -12.49
C PRO A 126 13.03 -5.57 -13.41
N LYS A 127 13.45 -4.29 -13.55
CA LYS A 127 12.87 -3.42 -14.58
C LYS A 127 13.15 -4.06 -15.92
N VAL A 128 12.14 -4.69 -16.50
CA VAL A 128 12.27 -5.35 -17.80
C VAL A 128 12.37 -4.26 -18.85
N ASP A 129 13.46 -4.28 -19.62
CA ASP A 129 13.63 -3.39 -20.75
C ASP A 129 12.44 -3.57 -21.72
N PRO A 130 11.71 -2.51 -22.09
CA PRO A 130 10.62 -2.58 -23.06
C PRO A 130 11.01 -3.28 -24.36
N ALA A 131 12.28 -3.19 -24.77
CA ALA A 131 12.83 -3.91 -25.91
C ALA A 131 12.78 -5.43 -25.77
N ILE A 132 12.89 -5.98 -24.57
CA ILE A 132 12.75 -7.41 -24.30
C ILE A 132 11.31 -7.85 -24.57
N LYS A 133 10.33 -7.09 -24.08
CA LYS A 133 8.90 -7.37 -24.31
C LYS A 133 8.54 -7.27 -25.81
N ALA A 134 9.05 -6.26 -26.50
CA ALA A 134 8.83 -6.11 -27.94
C ALA A 134 9.38 -7.32 -28.72
N LYS A 135 10.58 -7.81 -28.42
CA LYS A 135 11.17 -9.00 -29.07
C LYS A 135 10.38 -10.28 -28.77
N TYR A 136 9.91 -10.43 -27.55
CA TYR A 136 9.04 -11.55 -27.18
C TYR A 136 7.74 -11.55 -28.02
N ASN A 137 7.10 -10.40 -28.15
CA ASN A 137 5.88 -10.24 -28.95
C ASN A 137 6.10 -10.59 -30.43
N ILE A 138 7.25 -10.20 -31.01
CA ILE A 138 7.59 -10.55 -32.41
C ILE A 138 7.71 -12.07 -32.56
N LEU A 139 8.25 -12.78 -31.56
CA LEU A 139 8.40 -14.23 -31.59
C LEU A 139 7.07 -14.97 -31.45
N ASN A 140 6.24 -14.55 -30.54
CA ASN A 140 5.03 -15.29 -30.14
C ASN A 140 3.75 -14.73 -30.75
N GLY A 141 3.79 -13.55 -31.40
CA GLY A 141 2.63 -12.89 -31.99
C GLY A 141 1.66 -12.26 -30.97
N SER A 142 1.93 -12.42 -29.67
CA SER A 142 1.12 -11.90 -28.57
C SER A 142 1.99 -11.56 -27.38
N PRO A 143 1.60 -10.58 -26.53
CA PRO A 143 2.24 -10.33 -25.24
C PRO A 143 1.89 -11.36 -24.17
N ASP A 144 0.93 -12.27 -24.44
CA ASP A 144 0.45 -13.23 -23.47
C ASP A 144 1.58 -14.21 -23.04
N GLY A 145 1.63 -14.52 -21.75
CA GLY A 145 2.66 -15.36 -21.17
C GLY A 145 4.05 -14.71 -21.00
N PHE A 146 4.19 -13.41 -21.30
CA PHE A 146 5.48 -12.73 -21.15
C PHE A 146 5.99 -12.72 -19.70
N ASP A 147 5.12 -12.48 -18.74
CA ASP A 147 5.51 -12.44 -17.33
C ASP A 147 5.94 -13.82 -16.81
N GLU A 148 5.25 -14.88 -17.23
CA GLU A 148 5.63 -16.27 -16.91
C GLU A 148 6.97 -16.64 -17.54
N PHE A 149 7.19 -16.25 -18.80
CA PHE A 149 8.46 -16.43 -19.48
C PHE A 149 9.60 -15.74 -18.71
N MET A 150 9.42 -14.47 -18.33
CA MET A 150 10.41 -13.71 -17.57
C MET A 150 10.71 -14.36 -16.22
N GLN A 151 9.68 -14.74 -15.47
CA GLN A 151 9.85 -15.45 -14.18
C GLN A 151 10.64 -16.74 -14.35
N LYS A 152 10.37 -17.52 -15.38
CA LYS A 152 11.07 -18.77 -15.70
C LYS A 152 12.53 -18.53 -16.03
N MET A 153 12.85 -17.50 -16.82
CA MET A 153 14.23 -17.19 -17.21
C MET A 153 15.04 -16.67 -16.03
N ILE A 154 14.46 -15.76 -15.24
CA ILE A 154 15.09 -15.21 -14.02
C ILE A 154 15.27 -16.32 -12.97
N GLY A 155 14.30 -17.21 -12.81
CA GLY A 155 14.38 -18.37 -11.92
C GLY A 155 15.48 -19.36 -12.30
N LYS A 156 15.89 -19.37 -13.58
CA LYS A 156 17.05 -20.13 -14.09
C LYS A 156 18.39 -19.38 -13.99
N GLY A 157 18.39 -18.16 -13.43
CA GLY A 157 19.59 -17.35 -13.23
C GLY A 157 20.01 -16.47 -14.41
N TYR A 158 19.15 -16.32 -15.44
CA TYR A 158 19.47 -15.44 -16.56
C TYR A 158 19.29 -13.96 -16.18
N THR A 159 20.24 -13.12 -16.58
CA THR A 159 20.12 -11.65 -16.46
C THR A 159 19.23 -11.08 -17.57
N ASN A 160 18.70 -9.86 -17.39
CA ASN A 160 17.92 -9.19 -18.44
C ASN A 160 18.72 -9.04 -19.74
N GLN A 161 20.02 -8.81 -19.66
CA GLN A 161 20.90 -8.75 -20.84
C GLN A 161 20.95 -10.08 -21.58
N ALA A 162 21.18 -11.18 -20.87
CA ALA A 162 21.21 -12.53 -21.46
C ALA A 162 19.86 -12.92 -22.09
N ILE A 163 18.74 -12.52 -21.47
CA ILE A 163 17.38 -12.71 -22.03
C ILE A 163 17.21 -11.88 -23.31
N ALA A 164 17.66 -10.62 -23.31
CA ALA A 164 17.60 -9.76 -24.49
C ALA A 164 18.41 -10.31 -25.68
N GLU A 165 19.60 -10.83 -25.43
CA GLU A 165 20.48 -11.49 -26.42
C GLU A 165 19.84 -12.76 -26.97
N TYR A 166 19.31 -13.62 -26.10
CA TYR A 166 18.58 -14.83 -26.48
C TYR A 166 17.39 -14.52 -27.41
N LEU A 167 16.55 -13.55 -27.03
CA LEU A 167 15.40 -13.16 -27.84
C LEU A 167 15.82 -12.52 -29.17
N THR A 168 16.91 -11.75 -29.20
CA THR A 168 17.45 -11.16 -30.43
C THR A 168 17.83 -12.25 -31.42
N LYS A 169 18.55 -13.26 -30.94
CA LYS A 169 18.96 -14.42 -31.77
C LYS A 169 17.75 -15.16 -32.31
N LYS A 170 16.74 -15.41 -31.47
CA LYS A 170 15.50 -16.09 -31.89
C LYS A 170 14.68 -15.31 -32.92
N VAL A 171 14.63 -13.98 -32.79
CA VAL A 171 13.97 -13.12 -33.78
C VAL A 171 14.70 -13.15 -35.12
N ALA A 172 16.04 -13.18 -35.14
CA ALA A 172 16.81 -13.29 -36.36
C ALA A 172 16.55 -14.65 -37.06
N GLU A 173 16.65 -15.77 -36.33
CA GLU A 173 16.35 -17.12 -36.84
C GLU A 173 14.95 -17.20 -37.47
N LYS A 174 13.94 -16.61 -36.83
CA LYS A 174 12.55 -16.59 -37.36
C LYS A 174 12.41 -15.74 -38.63
N LYS A 175 13.20 -14.67 -38.79
CA LYS A 175 13.20 -13.86 -40.01
C LYS A 175 13.85 -14.56 -41.18
N GLU A 176 14.95 -15.27 -40.97
CA GLU A 176 15.64 -16.07 -42.00
C GLU A 176 14.72 -17.18 -42.53
N GLN A 177 14.04 -17.92 -41.63
CA GLN A 177 13.10 -18.97 -42.03
C GLN A 177 11.92 -18.47 -42.87
N LYS A 178 11.47 -17.21 -42.65
CA LYS A 178 10.41 -16.60 -43.46
C LYS A 178 10.87 -16.00 -44.80
N ALA A 179 12.17 -15.86 -45.00
CA ALA A 179 12.71 -15.34 -46.25
C ALA A 179 13.04 -16.50 -47.25
N ASP A 180 13.07 -17.73 -46.76
CA ASP A 180 13.34 -18.96 -47.57
C ASP A 180 12.01 -19.68 -47.98
N GLU A 181 10.86 -19.20 -47.54
CA GLU A 181 9.51 -19.62 -47.97
C GLU A 181 8.94 -18.64 -49.01
#